data_b578198b0c07b965af664388a8a36872
#
_entry.id   b578198b0c07b965af664388a8a36872
#
_cell.length_a   1.000
_cell.length_b   1.000
_cell.length_c   1.000
_cell.angle_alpha   90.00
_cell.angle_beta   90.00
_cell.angle_gamma   90.00
#
_symmetry.space_group_name_H-M   'P 1'
#
loop_
_entity.id
_entity.type
_entity.pdbx_description
1 polymer ?
#
loop_
_entity_poly.entity_id
_entity_poly.type
_entity_poly.pdbx_seq_one_letter_code
_entity_poly.pdbx_strand_id
1 'polypeptide(L)'
;LEADFAGEVFLRTSETALPPSAAVAVATRAAEGRAVVLADSDIFGDDSISDLDNSKLLLNILGFLSLGSKEPSRDIATVRAVLTQSPAWLSMQTAIEELRPLQSKDGSIEDQSNHGEAAMWVEKVIEGINELAPKFPHQVDYLSQAIKDLQSWINSGFAIPDFYESLELFRPDRNRNNDVQHLAVFSMYTQNGNPNRNLEVLVTNTFWPDWLAQKEQKYSNPAFVPIEFIGFTSGYDNNSAVFFPETVAVREVSTYKWGGIFCDREAARFRKVVAGAQELLYLPLPYDAQELLDDQFLAQETFVLWDLIHDRTHSRGDLPFDPFMIKQRMPYWMYALEELRCDLATFRETLVLEAEGDRLAKYIRYAILFDRLFRFPITGNRVRNYDGLGGQIVFAHLHKKGALHWRDNRLTFEWEKVIDSVVELSNQVDALYHEGINRSRLAQWIASYEFVTGLVPPHPASNWAKGTDQLPSAGALKDVVNLVLDDEFPLNVFYETLNRKLGDLVLATKGITA
;
A
#
# COMPACT_ATOMS: atom_id res chain seq x y z
N LEU A 1 31.58 -16.83 -22.63
CA LEU A 1 31.31 -17.14 -21.23
C LEU A 1 30.48 -18.44 -21.19
N GLU A 2 31.13 -19.58 -20.96
CA GLU A 2 30.41 -20.82 -20.61
C GLU A 2 29.97 -20.68 -19.17
N ALA A 3 28.66 -20.76 -18.96
CA ALA A 3 28.04 -20.39 -17.70
C ALA A 3 27.96 -21.59 -16.74
N ASP A 4 28.99 -21.74 -15.94
CA ASP A 4 28.86 -22.38 -14.61
C ASP A 4 28.58 -21.35 -13.49
N PHE A 5 28.19 -20.14 -13.86
CA PHE A 5 27.80 -19.10 -12.91
C PHE A 5 26.29 -19.02 -12.76
N ALA A 6 25.80 -19.01 -11.54
CA ALA A 6 24.42 -18.65 -11.22
C ALA A 6 24.20 -17.14 -11.50
N GLY A 7 24.13 -16.78 -12.79
CA GLY A 7 23.94 -15.42 -13.25
C GLY A 7 22.97 -15.36 -14.42
N GLU A 8 22.27 -14.24 -14.55
CA GLU A 8 21.33 -13.99 -15.62
C GLU A 8 22.03 -13.32 -16.80
N VAL A 9 21.89 -13.91 -17.99
CA VAL A 9 22.38 -13.32 -19.24
C VAL A 9 21.35 -12.30 -19.71
N PHE A 10 21.66 -11.01 -19.63
CA PHE A 10 20.76 -9.95 -20.04
C PHE A 10 21.09 -9.32 -21.39
N LEU A 11 22.26 -9.63 -21.97
CA LEU A 11 22.63 -9.19 -23.31
C LEU A 11 23.28 -10.34 -24.09
N ARG A 12 22.79 -10.56 -25.30
CA ARG A 12 23.31 -11.57 -26.24
C ARG A 12 23.64 -10.97 -27.60
N THR A 13 24.55 -11.57 -28.30
CA THR A 13 24.75 -11.26 -29.72
C THR A 13 23.53 -11.64 -30.55
N SER A 14 23.31 -10.95 -31.66
CA SER A 14 22.24 -11.29 -32.61
C SER A 14 22.40 -12.71 -33.17
N GLU A 15 21.34 -13.27 -33.76
CA GLU A 15 21.39 -14.57 -34.44
C GLU A 15 22.30 -14.57 -35.68
N THR A 16 22.57 -13.39 -36.23
CA THR A 16 23.43 -13.20 -37.41
C THR A 16 24.88 -12.90 -37.05
N ALA A 17 25.20 -12.74 -35.77
CA ALA A 17 26.55 -12.49 -35.30
C ALA A 17 27.41 -13.77 -35.25
N LEU A 18 28.72 -13.62 -35.10
CA LEU A 18 29.65 -14.72 -34.92
C LEU A 18 30.42 -14.55 -33.59
N PRO A 19 30.15 -15.40 -32.59
CA PRO A 19 29.15 -16.49 -32.53
C PRO A 19 27.71 -15.96 -32.36
N PRO A 20 26.71 -16.66 -32.91
CA PRO A 20 25.32 -16.24 -32.76
C PRO A 20 24.80 -16.50 -31.36
N SER A 21 23.91 -15.65 -30.86
CA SER A 21 23.23 -15.77 -29.55
C SER A 21 24.17 -15.99 -28.34
N ALA A 22 25.45 -15.59 -28.49
CA ALA A 22 26.43 -15.69 -27.40
C ALA A 22 26.14 -14.68 -26.27
N ALA A 23 26.40 -15.06 -25.04
CA ALA A 23 26.26 -14.15 -23.90
C ALA A 23 27.32 -13.06 -23.95
N VAL A 24 26.93 -11.81 -23.96
CA VAL A 24 27.80 -10.61 -23.98
C VAL A 24 27.86 -9.95 -22.61
N ALA A 25 26.74 -9.98 -21.85
CA ALA A 25 26.70 -9.45 -20.51
C ALA A 25 25.89 -10.36 -19.58
N VAL A 26 26.42 -10.57 -18.39
CA VAL A 26 25.82 -11.40 -17.33
C VAL A 26 25.81 -10.62 -16.03
N ALA A 27 24.66 -10.55 -15.40
CA ALA A 27 24.50 -10.02 -14.05
C ALA A 27 24.40 -11.17 -13.03
N THR A 28 25.02 -11.01 -11.88
CA THR A 28 24.95 -11.99 -10.80
C THR A 28 25.00 -11.32 -9.44
N ARG A 29 24.46 -12.02 -8.43
CA ARG A 29 24.65 -11.69 -7.02
C ARG A 29 25.61 -12.69 -6.40
N ALA A 30 26.56 -12.19 -5.62
CA ALA A 30 27.49 -13.01 -4.87
C ALA A 30 27.51 -12.53 -3.41
N ALA A 31 27.02 -13.34 -2.50
CA ALA A 31 26.82 -12.98 -1.10
C ALA A 31 25.97 -11.69 -0.98
N GLU A 32 26.52 -10.63 -0.39
CA GLU A 32 25.84 -9.34 -0.26
C GLU A 32 26.15 -8.36 -1.41
N GLY A 33 26.94 -8.79 -2.38
CA GLY A 33 27.38 -7.97 -3.51
C GLY A 33 26.67 -8.31 -4.82
N ARG A 34 26.82 -7.40 -5.77
CA ARG A 34 26.36 -7.57 -7.15
C ARG A 34 27.54 -7.44 -8.10
N ALA A 35 27.51 -8.20 -9.17
CA ALA A 35 28.52 -8.13 -10.19
C ALA A 35 27.89 -8.16 -11.59
N VAL A 36 28.46 -7.40 -12.49
CA VAL A 36 28.18 -7.49 -13.93
C VAL A 36 29.46 -7.84 -14.64
N VAL A 37 29.40 -8.89 -15.45
CA VAL A 37 30.52 -9.33 -16.29
C VAL A 37 30.20 -9.00 -17.73
N LEU A 38 31.04 -8.22 -18.36
CA LEU A 38 30.94 -7.87 -19.78
C LEU A 38 31.99 -8.66 -20.57
N ALA A 39 31.59 -9.17 -21.72
CA ALA A 39 32.51 -9.85 -22.61
C ALA A 39 33.46 -8.86 -23.35
N ASP A 40 33.02 -7.61 -23.47
CA ASP A 40 33.78 -6.54 -24.09
C ASP A 40 33.55 -5.23 -23.33
N SER A 41 34.64 -4.52 -23.02
CA SER A 41 34.61 -3.22 -22.33
C SER A 41 34.50 -2.04 -23.27
N ASP A 42 34.79 -2.22 -24.54
CA ASP A 42 34.86 -1.13 -25.53
C ASP A 42 33.48 -0.51 -25.80
N ILE A 43 32.40 -1.23 -25.45
CA ILE A 43 31.04 -0.73 -25.53
C ILE A 43 30.82 0.56 -24.71
N PHE A 44 31.66 0.81 -23.70
CA PHE A 44 31.62 2.00 -22.84
C PHE A 44 32.86 2.90 -23.01
N GLY A 45 33.66 2.64 -24.02
CA GLY A 45 34.80 3.50 -24.35
C GLY A 45 34.36 4.87 -24.84
N ASP A 46 35.31 5.82 -24.84
CA ASP A 46 35.07 7.21 -25.23
C ASP A 46 34.45 7.34 -26.64
N ASP A 47 34.77 6.39 -27.51
CA ASP A 47 34.33 6.38 -28.92
C ASP A 47 32.91 5.80 -29.06
N SER A 48 32.47 4.97 -28.13
CA SER A 48 31.26 4.14 -28.26
C SER A 48 30.16 4.49 -27.26
N ILE A 49 30.47 5.21 -26.19
CA ILE A 49 29.51 5.50 -25.11
C ILE A 49 28.26 6.26 -25.57
N SER A 50 28.40 7.07 -26.62
CA SER A 50 27.31 7.85 -27.21
C SER A 50 26.55 7.09 -28.29
N ASP A 51 27.01 5.89 -28.67
CA ASP A 51 26.38 5.12 -29.72
C ASP A 51 25.13 4.41 -29.23
N LEU A 52 24.07 4.46 -30.02
CA LEU A 52 22.81 3.78 -29.73
C LEU A 52 22.35 4.02 -28.27
N ASP A 53 22.13 2.96 -27.51
CA ASP A 53 21.69 2.99 -26.12
C ASP A 53 22.81 2.64 -25.12
N ASN A 54 24.10 2.71 -25.52
CA ASN A 54 25.23 2.32 -24.66
C ASN A 54 25.30 3.13 -23.34
N SER A 55 25.05 4.43 -23.40
CA SER A 55 24.98 5.27 -22.20
C SER A 55 23.83 4.87 -21.24
N LYS A 56 22.68 4.49 -21.78
CA LYS A 56 21.57 3.96 -20.98
C LYS A 56 21.90 2.60 -20.38
N LEU A 57 22.56 1.73 -21.17
CA LEU A 57 23.02 0.44 -20.67
C LEU A 57 24.02 0.61 -19.52
N LEU A 58 24.98 1.54 -19.64
CA LEU A 58 25.92 1.86 -18.58
C LEU A 58 25.20 2.36 -17.32
N LEU A 59 24.25 3.30 -17.46
CA LEU A 59 23.46 3.81 -16.34
C LEU A 59 22.65 2.71 -15.66
N ASN A 60 22.07 1.79 -16.41
CA ASN A 60 21.34 0.65 -15.86
C ASN A 60 22.25 -0.32 -15.11
N ILE A 61 23.47 -0.58 -15.63
CA ILE A 61 24.49 -1.38 -14.94
C ILE A 61 24.94 -0.71 -13.65
N LEU A 62 25.23 0.59 -13.69
CA LEU A 62 25.62 1.36 -12.50
C LEU A 62 24.47 1.39 -11.48
N GLY A 63 23.21 1.55 -11.93
CA GLY A 63 22.03 1.42 -11.12
C GLY A 63 21.95 0.04 -10.43
N PHE A 64 22.11 -1.04 -11.20
CA PHE A 64 22.11 -2.40 -10.65
C PHE A 64 23.22 -2.61 -9.62
N LEU A 65 24.44 -2.15 -9.89
CA LEU A 65 25.58 -2.28 -8.99
C LEU A 65 25.40 -1.43 -7.72
N SER A 66 24.82 -0.23 -7.85
CA SER A 66 24.59 0.69 -6.72
C SER A 66 23.45 0.27 -5.78
N LEU A 67 22.46 -0.48 -6.28
CA LEU A 67 21.39 -1.05 -5.46
C LEU A 67 21.93 -1.99 -4.36
N GLY A 68 23.17 -2.43 -4.45
CA GLY A 68 23.86 -3.20 -3.42
C GLY A 68 24.64 -2.38 -2.39
N SER A 69 24.83 -1.09 -2.59
CA SER A 69 25.33 -0.21 -1.55
C SER A 69 24.17 0.05 -0.58
N LYS A 70 24.01 -0.84 0.41
CA LYS A 70 23.20 -0.52 1.57
C LYS A 70 23.72 0.82 2.08
N GLU A 71 22.89 1.87 2.06
CA GLU A 71 22.97 2.82 3.18
C GLU A 71 23.08 1.97 4.44
N PRO A 72 23.97 2.32 5.40
CA PRO A 72 24.23 1.48 6.55
C PRO A 72 22.88 1.01 7.07
N SER A 73 22.64 -0.30 6.99
CA SER A 73 21.34 -0.88 7.27
C SER A 73 20.95 -0.35 8.62
N ARG A 74 19.90 0.49 8.63
CA ARG A 74 19.29 0.89 9.89
C ARG A 74 19.11 -0.38 10.67
N ASP A 75 19.70 -0.44 11.82
CA ASP A 75 19.48 -1.58 12.69
C ASP A 75 18.12 -1.43 13.39
N ILE A 76 17.06 -1.31 12.57
CA ILE A 76 15.67 -1.29 13.05
C ILE A 76 15.38 -2.52 13.88
N ALA A 77 16.00 -3.65 13.58
CA ALA A 77 15.87 -4.87 14.38
C ALA A 77 16.38 -4.65 15.81
N THR A 78 17.55 -4.03 15.99
CA THR A 78 18.06 -3.67 17.31
C THR A 78 17.18 -2.62 17.99
N VAL A 79 16.76 -1.57 17.29
CA VAL A 79 15.86 -0.54 17.85
C VAL A 79 14.55 -1.17 18.31
N ARG A 80 13.96 -2.03 17.50
CA ARG A 80 12.76 -2.80 17.82
C ARG A 80 12.98 -3.68 19.03
N ALA A 81 14.06 -4.43 19.08
CA ALA A 81 14.38 -5.31 20.21
C ALA A 81 14.58 -4.52 21.52
N VAL A 82 15.29 -3.39 21.49
CA VAL A 82 15.51 -2.55 22.67
C VAL A 82 14.20 -2.00 23.23
N LEU A 83 13.28 -1.57 22.37
CA LEU A 83 11.97 -1.08 22.83
C LEU A 83 11.10 -2.22 23.34
N THR A 84 10.89 -3.25 22.50
CA THR A 84 9.92 -4.33 22.78
C THR A 84 10.32 -5.22 23.93
N GLN A 85 11.59 -5.22 24.34
CA GLN A 85 12.08 -5.91 25.54
C GLN A 85 12.15 -5.00 26.77
N SER A 86 11.84 -3.71 26.64
CA SER A 86 11.86 -2.81 27.80
C SER A 86 10.71 -3.11 28.77
N PRO A 87 10.95 -3.10 30.10
CA PRO A 87 9.89 -3.35 31.09
C PRO A 87 8.69 -2.40 30.93
N ALA A 88 8.93 -1.13 30.62
CA ALA A 88 7.88 -0.13 30.40
C ALA A 88 6.97 -0.51 29.23
N TRP A 89 7.55 -0.92 28.08
CA TRP A 89 6.76 -1.38 26.94
C TRP A 89 5.94 -2.63 27.25
N LEU A 90 6.56 -3.65 27.85
CA LEU A 90 5.90 -4.91 28.18
C LEU A 90 4.74 -4.70 29.17
N SER A 91 4.94 -3.83 30.19
CA SER A 91 3.89 -3.46 31.13
C SER A 91 2.72 -2.75 30.44
N MET A 92 3.03 -1.80 29.56
CA MET A 92 2.01 -1.06 28.79
C MET A 92 1.26 -1.97 27.82
N GLN A 93 1.95 -2.84 27.11
CA GLN A 93 1.36 -3.83 26.21
C GLN A 93 0.40 -4.76 26.97
N THR A 94 0.83 -5.31 28.11
CA THR A 94 -0.02 -6.14 28.97
C THR A 94 -1.25 -5.37 29.42
N ALA A 95 -1.10 -4.14 29.87
CA ALA A 95 -2.22 -3.31 30.32
C ALA A 95 -3.27 -3.08 29.22
N ILE A 96 -2.83 -2.85 27.98
CA ILE A 96 -3.75 -2.70 26.84
C ILE A 96 -4.47 -4.02 26.51
N GLU A 97 -3.76 -5.15 26.53
CA GLU A 97 -4.37 -6.46 26.24
C GLU A 97 -5.44 -6.84 27.30
N GLU A 98 -5.19 -6.54 28.57
CA GLU A 98 -6.14 -6.78 29.66
C GLU A 98 -7.30 -5.77 29.67
N LEU A 99 -7.06 -4.55 29.23
CA LEU A 99 -8.10 -3.50 29.14
C LEU A 99 -9.08 -3.77 27.98
N ARG A 100 -8.59 -4.30 26.85
CA ARG A 100 -9.37 -4.48 25.63
C ARG A 100 -10.68 -5.26 25.81
N PRO A 101 -10.72 -6.43 26.52
CA PRO A 101 -11.95 -7.18 26.71
C PRO A 101 -12.99 -6.46 27.60
N LEU A 102 -12.57 -5.45 28.37
CA LEU A 102 -13.46 -4.65 29.19
C LEU A 102 -14.18 -3.56 28.39
N GLN A 103 -13.63 -3.18 27.22
CA GLN A 103 -14.14 -2.09 26.39
C GLN A 103 -15.30 -2.55 25.48
N SER A 104 -16.33 -1.72 25.40
CA SER A 104 -17.39 -1.80 24.39
C SER A 104 -16.88 -1.34 23.02
N LYS A 105 -17.70 -1.48 21.95
CA LYS A 105 -17.32 -1.12 20.56
C LYS A 105 -16.95 0.34 20.37
N ASP A 106 -17.49 1.24 21.17
CA ASP A 106 -17.20 2.68 21.12
C ASP A 106 -16.04 3.09 22.05
N GLY A 107 -15.42 2.11 22.70
CA GLY A 107 -14.30 2.30 23.62
C GLY A 107 -14.73 2.56 25.07
N SER A 108 -16.01 2.74 25.38
CA SER A 108 -16.51 2.89 26.75
C SER A 108 -16.41 1.57 27.54
N ILE A 109 -16.52 1.64 28.88
CA ILE A 109 -16.64 0.47 29.75
C ILE A 109 -17.96 0.62 30.52
N GLU A 110 -18.99 -0.07 30.02
CA GLU A 110 -20.35 0.08 30.51
C GLU A 110 -20.56 -0.59 31.88
N ASP A 111 -19.85 -1.71 32.13
CA ASP A 111 -19.97 -2.45 33.39
C ASP A 111 -19.14 -1.79 34.49
N GLN A 112 -19.84 -1.11 35.41
CA GLN A 112 -19.22 -0.41 36.54
C GLN A 112 -18.41 -1.33 37.46
N SER A 113 -18.69 -2.64 37.49
CA SER A 113 -17.91 -3.59 38.29
C SER A 113 -16.48 -3.74 37.81
N ASN A 114 -16.22 -3.43 36.52
CA ASN A 114 -14.91 -3.48 35.88
C ASN A 114 -14.12 -2.16 36.02
N HIS A 115 -14.75 -1.06 36.51
CA HIS A 115 -14.08 0.26 36.54
C HIS A 115 -12.83 0.27 37.43
N GLY A 116 -12.83 -0.47 38.54
CA GLY A 116 -11.64 -0.58 39.40
C GLY A 116 -10.46 -1.27 38.72
N GLU A 117 -10.75 -2.35 38.02
CA GLU A 117 -9.74 -3.07 37.24
C GLU A 117 -9.26 -2.24 36.06
N ALA A 118 -10.17 -1.63 35.31
CA ALA A 118 -9.85 -0.76 34.19
C ALA A 118 -8.98 0.44 34.61
N ALA A 119 -9.28 1.06 35.76
CA ALA A 119 -8.47 2.15 36.31
C ALA A 119 -7.02 1.69 36.58
N MET A 120 -6.86 0.52 37.19
CA MET A 120 -5.52 -0.06 37.42
C MET A 120 -4.74 -0.24 36.11
N TRP A 121 -5.37 -0.75 35.06
CA TRP A 121 -4.71 -0.94 33.77
C TRP A 121 -4.40 0.39 33.07
N VAL A 122 -5.30 1.38 33.12
CA VAL A 122 -5.03 2.70 32.55
C VAL A 122 -3.88 3.41 33.29
N GLU A 123 -3.80 3.28 34.63
CA GLU A 123 -2.66 3.80 35.40
C GLU A 123 -1.32 3.14 34.97
N LYS A 124 -1.33 1.83 34.63
CA LYS A 124 -0.14 1.16 34.06
C LYS A 124 0.25 1.73 32.69
N VAL A 125 -0.70 2.09 31.85
CA VAL A 125 -0.42 2.80 30.59
C VAL A 125 0.20 4.16 30.87
N ILE A 126 -0.31 4.93 31.83
CA ILE A 126 0.22 6.24 32.24
C ILE A 126 1.67 6.10 32.79
N GLU A 127 1.94 5.11 33.64
CA GLU A 127 3.29 4.79 34.13
C GLU A 127 4.23 4.54 32.93
N GLY A 128 3.82 3.69 31.98
CA GLY A 128 4.60 3.39 30.78
C GLY A 128 4.86 4.61 29.90
N ILE A 129 3.87 5.51 29.72
CA ILE A 129 4.08 6.77 29.01
C ILE A 129 5.16 7.61 29.69
N ASN A 130 5.09 7.77 31.02
CA ASN A 130 6.05 8.54 31.79
C ASN A 130 7.49 7.97 31.67
N GLU A 131 7.64 6.64 31.73
CA GLU A 131 8.94 5.97 31.62
C GLU A 131 9.53 6.07 30.21
N LEU A 132 8.67 6.03 29.17
CA LEU A 132 9.12 6.10 27.77
C LEU A 132 9.28 7.53 27.27
N ALA A 133 8.58 8.53 27.83
CA ALA A 133 8.58 9.92 27.38
C ALA A 133 9.97 10.54 27.14
N PRO A 134 11.01 10.26 27.95
CA PRO A 134 12.36 10.77 27.70
C PRO A 134 12.96 10.34 26.35
N LYS A 135 12.45 9.26 25.73
CA LYS A 135 12.86 8.79 24.40
C LYS A 135 12.19 9.58 23.27
N PHE A 136 11.14 10.34 23.57
CA PHE A 136 10.33 11.10 22.62
C PHE A 136 10.27 12.59 22.98
N PRO A 137 11.41 13.30 23.08
CA PRO A 137 11.43 14.69 23.57
C PRO A 137 10.64 15.67 22.69
N HIS A 138 10.45 15.35 21.40
CA HIS A 138 9.66 16.14 20.46
C HIS A 138 8.14 15.96 20.64
N GLN A 139 7.70 15.01 21.49
CA GLN A 139 6.29 14.73 21.76
C GLN A 139 5.88 15.11 23.20
N VAL A 140 6.66 15.89 23.92
CA VAL A 140 6.41 16.19 25.34
C VAL A 140 5.02 16.76 25.58
N ASP A 141 4.56 17.67 24.75
CA ASP A 141 3.23 18.29 24.88
C ASP A 141 2.11 17.26 24.62
N TYR A 142 2.27 16.45 23.56
CA TYR A 142 1.35 15.38 23.22
C TYR A 142 1.24 14.34 24.35
N LEU A 143 2.38 13.80 24.81
CA LEU A 143 2.38 12.77 25.85
C LEU A 143 1.83 13.28 27.17
N SER A 144 2.13 14.54 27.53
CA SER A 144 1.55 15.18 28.72
C SER A 144 0.03 15.34 28.59
N GLN A 145 -0.47 15.63 27.39
CA GLN A 145 -1.91 15.75 27.18
C GLN A 145 -2.58 14.37 27.15
N ALA A 146 -1.96 13.36 26.52
CA ALA A 146 -2.48 11.98 26.50
C ALA A 146 -2.67 11.42 27.92
N ILE A 147 -1.75 11.72 28.85
CA ILE A 147 -1.92 11.38 30.28
C ILE A 147 -3.15 12.05 30.87
N LYS A 148 -3.39 13.34 30.58
CA LYS A 148 -4.59 14.05 31.09
C LYS A 148 -5.87 13.48 30.49
N ASP A 149 -5.88 13.11 29.21
CA ASP A 149 -7.03 12.51 28.55
C ASP A 149 -7.35 11.13 29.17
N LEU A 150 -6.33 10.30 29.44
CA LEU A 150 -6.49 9.03 30.15
C LEU A 150 -7.04 9.22 31.57
N GLN A 151 -6.51 10.19 32.34
CA GLN A 151 -7.03 10.51 33.68
C GLN A 151 -8.47 11.03 33.63
N SER A 152 -8.79 11.85 32.62
CA SER A 152 -10.15 12.33 32.39
C SER A 152 -11.10 11.18 32.07
N TRP A 153 -10.66 10.19 31.30
CA TRP A 153 -11.44 9.00 30.99
C TRP A 153 -11.75 8.17 32.23
N ILE A 154 -10.78 7.94 33.12
CA ILE A 154 -11.01 7.32 34.43
C ILE A 154 -12.06 8.14 35.22
N ASN A 155 -11.87 9.45 35.35
CA ASN A 155 -12.71 10.33 36.13
C ASN A 155 -14.15 10.46 35.59
N SER A 156 -14.35 10.25 34.29
CA SER A 156 -15.66 10.22 33.63
C SER A 156 -16.43 8.92 33.87
N GLY A 157 -15.84 7.95 34.60
CA GLY A 157 -16.43 6.62 34.79
C GLY A 157 -16.38 5.82 33.48
N PHE A 158 -15.33 5.94 32.74
CA PHE A 158 -15.09 5.21 31.49
C PHE A 158 -16.19 5.39 30.42
N ALA A 159 -16.73 6.60 30.31
CA ALA A 159 -17.58 6.99 29.20
C ALA A 159 -16.80 6.84 27.86
N ILE A 160 -17.44 7.11 26.72
CA ILE A 160 -16.74 7.07 25.43
C ILE A 160 -15.46 7.94 25.54
N PRO A 161 -14.27 7.34 25.30
CA PRO A 161 -13.02 8.05 25.49
C PRO A 161 -12.87 9.17 24.45
N ASP A 162 -12.40 10.32 24.90
CA ASP A 162 -12.20 11.50 24.08
C ASP A 162 -10.72 11.92 24.15
N PHE A 163 -10.01 11.73 23.05
CA PHE A 163 -8.61 12.06 22.88
C PHE A 163 -8.39 13.26 21.94
N TYR A 164 -9.39 14.12 21.80
CA TYR A 164 -9.31 15.23 20.85
C TYR A 164 -8.15 16.18 21.13
N GLU A 165 -7.94 16.56 22.39
CA GLU A 165 -6.89 17.48 22.79
C GLU A 165 -5.49 16.92 22.53
N SER A 166 -5.24 15.64 22.80
CA SER A 166 -3.98 15.00 22.46
C SER A 166 -3.82 14.78 20.94
N LEU A 167 -4.93 14.47 20.23
CA LEU A 167 -4.91 14.35 18.78
C LEU A 167 -4.44 15.64 18.09
N GLU A 168 -4.88 16.81 18.55
CA GLU A 168 -4.45 18.11 18.01
C GLU A 168 -2.95 18.38 18.21
N LEU A 169 -2.35 17.75 19.22
CA LEU A 169 -0.91 17.85 19.53
C LEU A 169 -0.08 16.75 18.85
N PHE A 170 -0.70 15.66 18.39
CA PHE A 170 -0.01 14.57 17.69
C PHE A 170 0.23 14.93 16.23
N ARG A 171 1.43 15.43 15.92
CA ARG A 171 1.76 16.03 14.62
C ARG A 171 2.98 15.36 13.98
N PRO A 172 2.88 14.08 13.59
CA PRO A 172 3.98 13.39 12.88
C PRO A 172 4.31 14.04 11.54
N ASP A 173 3.36 14.72 10.90
CA ASP A 173 3.54 15.48 9.67
C ASP A 173 4.54 16.65 9.80
N ARG A 174 4.75 17.18 11.02
CA ARG A 174 5.75 18.21 11.31
C ARG A 174 7.14 17.66 11.58
N ASN A 175 7.26 16.37 11.81
CA ASN A 175 8.50 15.67 12.16
C ASN A 175 8.87 14.63 11.09
N ARG A 176 8.67 14.96 9.82
CA ARG A 176 9.07 14.13 8.69
C ARG A 176 10.59 14.14 8.50
N ASN A 177 11.29 13.63 9.49
CA ASN A 177 12.72 13.40 9.47
C ASN A 177 12.99 11.91 9.61
N ASN A 178 13.98 11.45 8.88
CA ASN A 178 14.35 10.06 8.89
C ASN A 178 14.70 9.59 10.30
N ASP A 179 14.21 8.40 10.71
CA ASP A 179 14.47 7.79 12.03
C ASP A 179 13.85 8.48 13.24
N VAL A 180 12.96 9.45 13.05
CA VAL A 180 12.22 10.01 14.18
C VAL A 180 11.13 9.04 14.62
N GLN A 181 11.20 8.61 15.86
CA GLN A 181 10.22 7.69 16.44
C GLN A 181 9.07 8.46 17.10
N HIS A 182 7.87 7.90 17.01
CA HIS A 182 6.67 8.44 17.63
C HIS A 182 5.97 7.36 18.48
N LEU A 183 5.69 7.70 19.74
CA LEU A 183 4.77 6.93 20.58
C LEU A 183 3.35 7.48 20.37
N ALA A 184 2.41 6.62 19.99
CA ALA A 184 1.00 6.96 19.85
C ALA A 184 0.15 6.13 20.82
N VAL A 185 -0.74 6.81 21.56
CA VAL A 185 -1.65 6.23 22.53
C VAL A 185 -3.02 6.83 22.29
N PHE A 186 -3.92 6.07 21.68
CA PHE A 186 -5.26 6.56 21.34
C PHE A 186 -6.31 5.45 21.45
N SER A 187 -7.54 5.86 21.72
CA SER A 187 -8.71 5.03 21.42
C SER A 187 -9.01 5.14 19.93
N MET A 188 -8.72 4.10 19.17
CA MET A 188 -8.83 4.17 17.72
C MET A 188 -9.37 2.90 17.08
N TYR A 189 -10.10 3.12 16.05
CA TYR A 189 -10.58 2.10 15.15
C TYR A 189 -9.56 1.93 13.99
N THR A 190 -9.32 0.71 13.56
CA THR A 190 -8.44 0.44 12.43
C THR A 190 -9.26 0.02 11.21
N GLN A 191 -9.13 0.77 10.13
CA GLN A 191 -9.78 0.43 8.88
C GLN A 191 -9.26 -0.93 8.37
N ASN A 192 -10.17 -1.79 7.92
CA ASN A 192 -9.87 -3.17 7.51
C ASN A 192 -9.25 -4.05 8.62
N GLY A 193 -9.32 -3.62 9.87
CA GLY A 193 -8.77 -4.32 11.03
C GLY A 193 -9.76 -4.45 12.17
N ASN A 194 -9.47 -3.85 13.32
CA ASN A 194 -10.35 -3.86 14.47
C ASN A 194 -11.50 -2.83 14.28
N PRO A 195 -12.76 -3.27 14.22
CA PRO A 195 -13.90 -2.36 14.04
C PRO A 195 -14.27 -1.62 15.34
N ASN A 196 -13.66 -1.96 16.47
CA ASN A 196 -13.91 -1.37 17.77
C ASN A 196 -12.93 -0.23 18.05
N ARG A 197 -13.38 0.79 18.78
CA ARG A 197 -12.56 1.92 19.22
C ARG A 197 -11.84 1.60 20.53
N ASN A 198 -11.00 0.58 20.51
CA ASN A 198 -10.20 0.21 21.68
C ASN A 198 -9.03 1.17 21.87
N LEU A 199 -8.60 1.30 23.13
CA LEU A 199 -7.31 1.94 23.41
C LEU A 199 -6.18 1.06 22.89
N GLU A 200 -5.31 1.64 22.09
CA GLU A 200 -4.15 0.96 21.50
C GLU A 200 -2.89 1.80 21.68
N VAL A 201 -1.76 1.13 21.69
CA VAL A 201 -0.44 1.77 21.77
C VAL A 201 0.45 1.25 20.64
N LEU A 202 1.13 2.17 19.97
CA LEU A 202 2.14 1.82 18.99
C LEU A 202 3.32 2.77 19.07
N VAL A 203 4.50 2.26 18.72
CA VAL A 203 5.69 3.07 18.45
C VAL A 203 6.05 2.86 16.98
N THR A 204 6.14 3.96 16.28
CA THR A 204 6.51 4.00 14.87
C THR A 204 7.82 4.73 14.67
N ASN A 205 8.46 4.46 13.56
CA ASN A 205 9.61 5.15 13.05
C ASN A 205 9.23 5.84 11.74
N THR A 206 9.59 7.11 11.57
CA THR A 206 9.32 7.82 10.32
C THR A 206 10.35 7.42 9.27
N PHE A 207 9.89 6.97 8.12
CA PHE A 207 10.73 6.66 6.97
C PHE A 207 10.79 7.88 6.05
N TRP A 208 11.82 8.71 6.19
CA TRP A 208 11.95 9.95 5.42
C TRP A 208 13.39 10.20 4.95
N PRO A 209 13.95 9.30 4.11
CA PRO A 209 15.29 9.48 3.57
C PRO A 209 15.36 10.69 2.62
N ASP A 210 16.57 11.19 2.37
CA ASP A 210 16.79 12.39 1.54
C ASP A 210 16.21 12.26 0.13
N TRP A 211 16.28 11.08 -0.46
CA TRP A 211 15.68 10.85 -1.77
C TRP A 211 14.16 11.04 -1.78
N LEU A 212 13.47 10.63 -0.72
CA LEU A 212 12.01 10.81 -0.58
C LEU A 212 11.67 12.30 -0.38
N ALA A 213 12.45 13.02 0.42
CA ALA A 213 12.29 14.45 0.58
C ALA A 213 12.45 15.21 -0.75
N GLN A 214 13.36 14.76 -1.64
CA GLN A 214 13.50 15.29 -2.99
C GLN A 214 12.28 14.95 -3.88
N LYS A 215 11.77 13.72 -3.81
CA LYS A 215 10.58 13.30 -4.55
C LYS A 215 9.33 14.06 -4.11
N GLU A 216 9.18 14.32 -2.80
CA GLU A 216 8.05 15.08 -2.27
C GLU A 216 8.03 16.53 -2.78
N GLN A 217 9.16 17.11 -3.18
CA GLN A 217 9.17 18.42 -3.85
C GLN A 217 8.46 18.38 -5.22
N LYS A 218 8.60 17.28 -5.98
CA LYS A 218 7.90 17.05 -7.26
C LYS A 218 6.45 16.61 -7.04
N TYR A 219 6.23 15.71 -6.09
CA TYR A 219 4.92 15.10 -5.78
C TYR A 219 4.35 15.60 -4.46
N SER A 220 4.34 16.91 -4.26
CA SER A 220 4.00 17.53 -2.97
C SER A 220 2.75 16.95 -2.32
N ASN A 221 2.94 16.34 -1.16
CA ASN A 221 1.89 15.83 -0.28
C ASN A 221 2.29 16.03 1.19
N PRO A 222 2.03 17.21 1.77
CA PRO A 222 2.42 17.52 3.14
C PRO A 222 1.74 16.65 4.20
N ALA A 223 0.67 15.95 3.84
CA ALA A 223 -0.03 15.04 4.73
C ALA A 223 0.56 13.61 4.75
N PHE A 224 1.44 13.28 3.82
CA PHE A 224 2.02 11.95 3.67
C PHE A 224 3.12 11.69 4.70
N VAL A 225 2.95 10.63 5.51
CA VAL A 225 3.90 10.24 6.56
C VAL A 225 4.11 8.73 6.51
N PRO A 226 5.09 8.24 5.74
CA PRO A 226 5.42 6.81 5.75
C PRO A 226 6.08 6.42 7.07
N ILE A 227 5.60 5.33 7.65
CA ILE A 227 6.03 4.85 8.95
C ILE A 227 6.33 3.35 8.95
N GLU A 228 7.24 2.96 9.81
CA GLU A 228 7.60 1.58 10.11
C GLU A 228 7.19 1.26 11.55
N PHE A 229 6.72 0.05 11.80
CA PHE A 229 6.39 -0.38 13.15
C PHE A 229 7.63 -0.76 13.94
N ILE A 230 7.81 -0.15 15.09
CA ILE A 230 8.80 -0.55 16.08
C ILE A 230 8.16 -1.48 17.11
N GLY A 231 6.99 -1.13 17.61
CA GLY A 231 6.18 -1.96 18.49
C GLY A 231 4.71 -1.57 18.42
N PHE A 232 3.81 -2.51 18.65
CA PHE A 232 2.37 -2.26 18.63
C PHE A 232 1.62 -3.28 19.48
N THR A 233 0.42 -2.91 19.93
CA THR A 233 -0.51 -3.78 20.64
C THR A 233 -1.40 -4.54 19.66
N SER A 234 -2.02 -5.64 20.08
CA SER A 234 -2.63 -6.64 19.20
C SER A 234 -3.84 -6.11 18.39
N GLY A 235 -4.39 -4.93 18.71
CA GLY A 235 -5.35 -4.25 17.85
C GLY A 235 -4.80 -3.88 16.48
N TYR A 236 -3.47 -3.78 16.35
CA TYR A 236 -2.75 -3.62 15.09
C TYR A 236 -2.26 -4.93 14.47
N ASP A 237 -2.54 -6.08 15.09
CA ASP A 237 -2.32 -7.39 14.48
C ASP A 237 -3.44 -7.71 13.48
N ASN A 238 -3.48 -6.94 12.42
CA ASN A 238 -4.54 -6.93 11.42
C ASN A 238 -4.02 -6.49 10.04
N ASN A 239 -4.93 -6.25 9.11
CA ASN A 239 -4.61 -5.87 7.74
C ASN A 239 -4.64 -4.35 7.48
N SER A 240 -4.63 -3.50 8.52
CA SER A 240 -4.57 -2.05 8.32
C SER A 240 -3.30 -1.63 7.59
N ALA A 241 -3.46 -0.70 6.65
CA ALA A 241 -2.38 -0.11 5.85
C ALA A 241 -2.05 1.31 6.27
N VAL A 242 -2.99 1.98 6.96
CA VAL A 242 -2.91 3.42 7.23
C VAL A 242 -3.46 3.77 8.61
N PHE A 243 -3.01 4.91 9.13
CA PHE A 243 -3.52 5.55 10.32
C PHE A 243 -3.86 7.02 10.02
N PHE A 244 -5.11 7.41 10.22
CA PHE A 244 -5.61 8.75 9.97
C PHE A 244 -6.19 9.41 11.24
N PRO A 245 -6.12 10.76 11.38
CA PRO A 245 -6.70 11.47 12.52
C PRO A 245 -8.19 11.16 12.74
N GLU A 246 -8.95 10.99 11.67
CA GLU A 246 -10.38 10.69 11.74
C GLU A 246 -10.70 9.33 12.35
N THR A 247 -9.73 8.42 12.46
CA THR A 247 -9.91 7.13 13.16
C THR A 247 -9.94 7.31 14.68
N VAL A 248 -9.35 8.38 15.16
CA VAL A 248 -9.29 8.76 16.59
C VAL A 248 -10.43 9.70 16.98
N ALA A 249 -10.74 10.66 16.10
CA ALA A 249 -11.70 11.73 16.40
C ALA A 249 -13.09 11.22 16.77
N VAL A 250 -13.62 11.74 17.86
CA VAL A 250 -14.97 11.40 18.39
C VAL A 250 -15.93 12.59 18.27
N ARG A 251 -15.48 13.79 18.62
CA ARG A 251 -16.28 15.03 18.60
C ARG A 251 -16.19 15.75 17.26
N GLU A 252 -14.98 16.10 16.86
CA GLU A 252 -14.68 16.90 15.68
C GLU A 252 -13.53 16.27 14.92
N VAL A 253 -13.50 16.47 13.62
CA VAL A 253 -12.34 16.10 12.81
C VAL A 253 -11.30 17.19 12.94
N SER A 254 -10.04 16.83 13.18
CA SER A 254 -8.89 17.74 13.25
C SER A 254 -8.87 18.72 12.06
N THR A 255 -8.46 19.94 12.31
CA THR A 255 -8.34 20.99 11.28
C THR A 255 -7.22 20.73 10.28
N TYR A 256 -6.28 19.89 10.64
CA TYR A 256 -5.18 19.42 9.78
C TYR A 256 -5.39 17.96 9.38
N LYS A 257 -4.69 17.55 8.33
CA LYS A 257 -4.72 16.16 7.84
C LYS A 257 -3.31 15.63 7.74
N TRP A 258 -3.16 14.39 8.13
CA TRP A 258 -1.98 13.57 7.87
C TRP A 258 -2.43 12.11 7.73
N GLY A 259 -1.65 11.31 7.01
CA GLY A 259 -1.84 9.88 6.88
C GLY A 259 -0.55 9.15 7.21
N GLY A 260 -0.58 8.31 8.24
CA GLY A 260 0.50 7.40 8.57
C GLY A 260 0.40 6.15 7.70
N ILE A 261 1.28 6.00 6.71
CA ILE A 261 1.31 4.87 5.78
C ILE A 261 2.23 3.80 6.33
N PHE A 262 1.73 2.57 6.51
CA PHE A 262 2.47 1.45 7.10
C PHE A 262 3.34 0.77 6.04
N CYS A 263 4.40 1.43 5.62
CA CYS A 263 5.20 1.04 4.46
C CYS A 263 5.94 -0.30 4.63
N ASP A 264 6.43 -0.62 5.83
CA ASP A 264 7.06 -1.90 6.13
C ASP A 264 6.05 -3.06 6.02
N ARG A 265 4.85 -2.86 6.54
CA ARG A 265 3.76 -3.82 6.53
C ARG A 265 3.25 -4.09 5.11
N GLU A 266 3.05 -3.04 4.33
CA GLU A 266 2.60 -3.18 2.95
C GLU A 266 3.61 -3.96 2.11
N ALA A 267 4.89 -3.60 2.21
CA ALA A 267 5.97 -4.31 1.54
C ALA A 267 6.07 -5.78 1.94
N ALA A 268 6.01 -6.08 3.25
CA ALA A 268 6.10 -7.46 3.75
C ALA A 268 4.90 -8.30 3.29
N ARG A 269 3.70 -7.74 3.34
CA ARG A 269 2.46 -8.40 2.90
C ARG A 269 2.48 -8.66 1.40
N PHE A 270 2.86 -7.68 0.61
CA PHE A 270 3.04 -7.82 -0.83
C PHE A 270 3.96 -8.98 -1.17
N ARG A 271 5.18 -8.97 -0.64
CA ARG A 271 6.19 -10.02 -0.87
C ARG A 271 5.64 -11.41 -0.56
N LYS A 272 5.00 -11.55 0.60
CA LYS A 272 4.46 -12.83 1.05
C LYS A 272 3.34 -13.36 0.15
N VAL A 273 2.38 -12.51 -0.19
CA VAL A 273 1.22 -12.90 -1.00
C VAL A 273 1.61 -13.15 -2.45
N VAL A 274 2.45 -12.29 -3.03
CA VAL A 274 2.89 -12.45 -4.43
C VAL A 274 3.80 -13.67 -4.60
N ALA A 275 4.71 -13.94 -3.66
CA ALA A 275 5.52 -15.16 -3.69
C ALA A 275 4.64 -16.43 -3.62
N GLY A 276 3.60 -16.44 -2.77
CA GLY A 276 2.63 -17.53 -2.72
C GLY A 276 1.84 -17.70 -4.03
N ALA A 277 1.46 -16.58 -4.66
CA ALA A 277 0.79 -16.62 -5.96
C ALA A 277 1.74 -17.10 -7.07
N GLN A 278 2.99 -16.67 -7.07
CA GLN A 278 4.03 -17.14 -7.98
C GLN A 278 4.19 -18.65 -7.94
N GLU A 279 4.33 -19.21 -6.73
CA GLU A 279 4.46 -20.66 -6.54
C GLU A 279 3.21 -21.40 -7.01
N LEU A 280 2.03 -20.97 -6.57
CA LEU A 280 0.76 -21.61 -6.90
C LEU A 280 0.45 -21.61 -8.39
N LEU A 281 0.81 -20.54 -9.10
CA LEU A 281 0.48 -20.32 -10.51
C LEU A 281 1.64 -20.69 -11.45
N TYR A 282 2.76 -21.21 -10.93
CA TYR A 282 3.99 -21.50 -11.69
C TYR A 282 4.40 -20.30 -12.56
N LEU A 283 4.33 -19.08 -11.97
CA LEU A 283 4.55 -17.83 -12.68
C LEU A 283 6.05 -17.54 -12.82
N PRO A 284 6.59 -17.53 -14.05
CA PRO A 284 7.97 -17.09 -14.27
C PRO A 284 8.04 -15.56 -14.14
N LEU A 285 8.89 -15.09 -13.23
CA LEU A 285 9.11 -13.65 -13.03
C LEU A 285 10.40 -13.20 -13.71
N PRO A 286 10.42 -11.97 -14.27
CA PRO A 286 11.66 -11.30 -14.63
C PRO A 286 12.54 -11.10 -13.39
N TYR A 287 13.87 -10.98 -13.63
CA TYR A 287 14.85 -10.81 -12.56
C TYR A 287 14.50 -9.67 -11.60
N ASP A 288 14.18 -8.49 -12.13
CA ASP A 288 13.82 -7.31 -11.31
C ASP A 288 12.55 -7.54 -10.48
N ALA A 289 11.57 -8.25 -11.01
CA ALA A 289 10.36 -8.60 -10.26
C ALA A 289 10.66 -9.59 -9.13
N GLN A 290 11.57 -10.55 -9.36
CA GLN A 290 12.03 -11.46 -8.31
C GLN A 290 12.83 -10.72 -7.25
N GLU A 291 13.69 -9.79 -7.64
CA GLU A 291 14.45 -8.95 -6.72
C GLU A 291 13.54 -8.16 -5.77
N LEU A 292 12.43 -7.63 -6.29
CA LEU A 292 11.44 -6.92 -5.47
C LEU A 292 10.79 -7.85 -4.42
N LEU A 293 10.62 -9.14 -4.73
CA LEU A 293 10.09 -10.12 -3.77
C LEU A 293 11.14 -10.56 -2.73
N ASP A 294 12.41 -10.56 -3.09
CA ASP A 294 13.48 -11.05 -2.22
C ASP A 294 13.97 -9.99 -1.23
N ASP A 295 13.83 -8.70 -1.55
CA ASP A 295 14.36 -7.58 -0.77
C ASP A 295 13.24 -6.76 -0.12
N GLN A 296 13.12 -6.85 1.22
CA GLN A 296 12.14 -6.10 2.00
C GLN A 296 12.34 -4.58 1.90
N PHE A 297 13.59 -4.12 1.93
CA PHE A 297 13.86 -2.69 1.92
C PHE A 297 13.58 -2.08 0.54
N LEU A 298 13.97 -2.76 -0.54
CA LEU A 298 13.61 -2.36 -1.91
C LEU A 298 12.08 -2.30 -2.09
N ALA A 299 11.36 -3.31 -1.59
CA ALA A 299 9.90 -3.32 -1.65
C ALA A 299 9.31 -2.13 -0.86
N GLN A 300 9.84 -1.84 0.33
CA GLN A 300 9.39 -0.72 1.14
C GLN A 300 9.62 0.64 0.46
N GLU A 301 10.82 0.89 -0.08
CA GLU A 301 11.09 2.10 -0.85
C GLU A 301 10.17 2.24 -2.08
N THR A 302 9.91 1.10 -2.75
CA THR A 302 9.00 1.03 -3.90
C THR A 302 7.57 1.43 -3.52
N PHE A 303 7.06 0.89 -2.42
CA PHE A 303 5.72 1.22 -1.91
C PHE A 303 5.63 2.68 -1.49
N VAL A 304 6.62 3.19 -0.78
CA VAL A 304 6.63 4.59 -0.33
C VAL A 304 6.56 5.57 -1.51
N LEU A 305 7.29 5.31 -2.59
CA LEU A 305 7.22 6.19 -3.77
C LEU A 305 5.91 5.99 -4.56
N TRP A 306 5.41 4.77 -4.63
CA TRP A 306 4.09 4.50 -5.22
C TRP A 306 2.99 5.25 -4.46
N ASP A 307 2.90 5.07 -3.14
CA ASP A 307 1.88 5.69 -2.29
C ASP A 307 1.95 7.22 -2.33
N LEU A 308 3.16 7.80 -2.34
CA LEU A 308 3.32 9.26 -2.47
C LEU A 308 2.68 9.80 -3.75
N ILE A 309 2.90 9.14 -4.89
CA ILE A 309 2.35 9.57 -6.19
C ILE A 309 0.85 9.27 -6.25
N HIS A 310 0.43 8.11 -5.76
CA HIS A 310 -0.97 7.68 -5.69
C HIS A 310 -1.81 8.64 -4.86
N ASP A 311 -1.42 8.91 -3.62
CA ASP A 311 -2.15 9.81 -2.71
C ASP A 311 -2.20 11.25 -3.23
N ARG A 312 -1.10 11.72 -3.84
CA ARG A 312 -1.10 13.01 -4.52
C ARG A 312 -2.13 13.04 -5.65
N THR A 313 -2.28 11.94 -6.39
CA THR A 313 -3.23 11.86 -7.50
C THR A 313 -4.67 11.95 -7.03
N HIS A 314 -5.01 11.38 -5.86
CA HIS A 314 -6.32 11.58 -5.23
C HIS A 314 -6.57 13.05 -4.87
N SER A 315 -5.57 13.75 -4.37
CA SER A 315 -5.72 15.09 -3.81
C SER A 315 -5.56 16.23 -4.83
N ARG A 316 -4.81 15.99 -5.90
CA ARG A 316 -4.42 17.03 -6.86
C ARG A 316 -4.50 16.59 -8.31
N GLY A 317 -5.06 15.43 -8.60
CA GLY A 317 -5.01 14.76 -9.90
C GLY A 317 -5.09 15.69 -11.11
N ASP A 318 -4.64 15.23 -12.25
CA ASP A 318 -4.63 15.93 -13.52
C ASP A 318 -6.05 16.18 -14.09
N LEU A 319 -7.06 15.68 -13.40
CA LEU A 319 -8.44 15.79 -13.80
C LEU A 319 -9.10 17.06 -13.24
N PRO A 320 -9.92 17.76 -14.01
CA PRO A 320 -10.51 19.04 -13.62
C PRO A 320 -11.70 18.94 -12.66
N PHE A 321 -11.94 17.81 -12.01
CA PHE A 321 -12.98 17.65 -11.00
C PHE A 321 -12.42 17.10 -9.70
N ASP A 322 -13.15 17.33 -8.63
CA ASP A 322 -12.74 16.99 -7.28
C ASP A 322 -12.51 15.47 -7.13
N PRO A 323 -11.28 15.02 -6.95
CA PRO A 323 -10.99 13.61 -6.69
C PRO A 323 -11.54 13.12 -5.35
N PHE A 324 -11.94 14.01 -4.42
CA PHE A 324 -12.59 13.67 -3.16
C PHE A 324 -14.03 13.16 -3.30
N MET A 325 -14.45 12.76 -4.47
CA MET A 325 -15.71 12.04 -4.66
C MET A 325 -15.85 10.82 -3.74
N ILE A 326 -14.74 10.26 -3.25
CA ILE A 326 -14.69 9.21 -2.20
C ILE A 326 -15.49 9.60 -0.94
N LYS A 327 -15.53 10.89 -0.55
CA LYS A 327 -16.33 11.36 0.59
C LYS A 327 -17.83 11.45 0.30
N GLN A 328 -18.23 11.32 -0.95
CA GLN A 328 -19.62 11.35 -1.37
C GLN A 328 -20.14 9.91 -1.47
N ARG A 329 -21.39 9.69 -1.08
CA ARG A 329 -22.02 8.39 -1.26
C ARG A 329 -22.12 8.06 -2.74
N MET A 330 -21.33 7.10 -3.21
CA MET A 330 -21.22 6.64 -4.58
C MET A 330 -21.43 5.12 -4.65
N PRO A 331 -21.81 4.57 -5.83
CA PRO A 331 -21.70 3.15 -6.08
C PRO A 331 -20.26 2.67 -5.93
N TYR A 332 -20.07 1.45 -5.41
CA TYR A 332 -18.71 1.00 -5.04
C TYR A 332 -17.76 0.85 -6.22
N TRP A 333 -18.25 0.63 -7.44
CA TRP A 333 -17.39 0.61 -8.63
C TRP A 333 -16.76 1.97 -8.95
N MET A 334 -17.36 3.07 -8.50
CA MET A 334 -16.74 4.39 -8.61
C MET A 334 -15.52 4.51 -7.69
N TYR A 335 -15.57 3.91 -6.48
CA TYR A 335 -14.40 3.79 -5.62
C TYR A 335 -13.33 2.91 -6.28
N ALA A 336 -13.73 1.77 -6.83
CA ALA A 336 -12.82 0.88 -7.54
C ALA A 336 -12.09 1.56 -8.71
N LEU A 337 -12.82 2.35 -9.50
CA LEU A 337 -12.25 3.09 -10.62
C LEU A 337 -11.35 4.23 -10.15
N GLU A 338 -11.66 4.89 -9.04
CA GLU A 338 -10.83 5.98 -8.51
C GLU A 338 -9.48 5.47 -8.01
N GLU A 339 -9.49 4.41 -7.19
CA GLU A 339 -8.27 3.76 -6.74
C GLU A 339 -7.44 3.21 -7.92
N LEU A 340 -8.11 2.57 -8.87
CA LEU A 340 -7.45 2.07 -10.08
C LEU A 340 -6.87 3.21 -10.92
N ARG A 341 -7.59 4.33 -11.08
CA ARG A 341 -7.11 5.51 -11.81
C ARG A 341 -5.82 6.07 -11.20
N CYS A 342 -5.76 6.15 -9.88
CA CYS A 342 -4.57 6.63 -9.18
C CYS A 342 -3.37 5.72 -9.39
N ASP A 343 -3.56 4.40 -9.34
CA ASP A 343 -2.52 3.44 -9.66
C ASP A 343 -2.08 3.48 -11.12
N LEU A 344 -3.03 3.60 -12.05
CA LEU A 344 -2.73 3.70 -13.47
C LEU A 344 -2.00 5.02 -13.80
N ALA A 345 -2.36 6.11 -13.14
CA ALA A 345 -1.65 7.38 -13.28
C ALA A 345 -0.22 7.27 -12.72
N THR A 346 -0.05 6.63 -11.55
CA THR A 346 1.27 6.31 -11.00
C THR A 346 2.07 5.42 -11.95
N PHE A 347 1.46 4.39 -12.52
CA PHE A 347 2.11 3.52 -13.50
C PHE A 347 2.64 4.31 -14.71
N ARG A 348 1.86 5.23 -15.26
CA ARG A 348 2.32 6.12 -16.36
C ARG A 348 3.44 7.05 -15.91
N GLU A 349 3.36 7.62 -14.71
CA GLU A 349 4.40 8.49 -14.18
C GLU A 349 5.74 7.74 -14.04
N THR A 350 5.71 6.43 -13.78
CA THR A 350 6.95 5.63 -13.73
C THR A 350 7.70 5.58 -15.07
N LEU A 351 7.02 5.75 -16.21
CA LEU A 351 7.70 5.81 -17.51
C LEU A 351 8.49 7.11 -17.64
N VAL A 352 7.99 8.20 -17.07
CA VAL A 352 8.70 9.48 -16.99
C VAL A 352 9.89 9.35 -16.04
N LEU A 353 9.66 8.77 -14.86
CA LEU A 353 10.71 8.54 -13.86
C LEU A 353 11.84 7.65 -14.40
N GLU A 354 11.51 6.61 -15.15
CA GLU A 354 12.50 5.74 -15.78
C GLU A 354 13.34 6.50 -16.83
N ALA A 355 12.70 7.35 -17.64
CA ALA A 355 13.41 8.22 -18.58
C ALA A 355 14.30 9.26 -17.88
N GLU A 356 13.96 9.65 -16.64
CA GLU A 356 14.77 10.51 -15.77
C GLU A 356 15.88 9.71 -15.04
N GLY A 357 15.94 8.39 -15.19
CA GLY A 357 16.93 7.51 -14.56
C GLY A 357 16.59 7.10 -13.11
N ASP A 358 15.33 7.20 -12.70
CA ASP A 358 14.92 6.79 -11.36
C ASP A 358 14.98 5.27 -11.19
N ARG A 359 15.71 4.82 -10.17
CA ARG A 359 15.96 3.39 -9.92
C ARG A 359 14.71 2.61 -9.50
N LEU A 360 13.72 3.26 -8.90
CA LEU A 360 12.51 2.61 -8.39
C LEU A 360 11.41 2.47 -9.45
N ALA A 361 11.51 3.20 -10.56
CA ALA A 361 10.44 3.28 -11.56
C ALA A 361 9.94 1.91 -12.03
N LYS A 362 10.84 0.99 -12.41
CA LYS A 362 10.47 -0.35 -12.87
C LYS A 362 9.85 -1.20 -11.76
N TYR A 363 10.31 -1.07 -10.52
CA TYR A 363 9.79 -1.82 -9.37
C TYR A 363 8.38 -1.39 -8.99
N ILE A 364 8.08 -0.09 -9.09
CA ILE A 364 6.72 0.42 -8.88
C ILE A 364 5.74 -0.20 -9.87
N ARG A 365 6.12 -0.35 -11.15
CA ARG A 365 5.28 -1.03 -12.14
C ARG A 365 4.96 -2.47 -11.76
N TYR A 366 5.96 -3.23 -11.30
CA TYR A 366 5.73 -4.60 -10.80
C TYR A 366 4.88 -4.61 -9.53
N ALA A 367 5.13 -3.69 -8.60
CA ALA A 367 4.34 -3.60 -7.37
C ALA A 367 2.86 -3.35 -7.66
N ILE A 368 2.55 -2.33 -8.47
CA ILE A 368 1.17 -2.01 -8.89
C ILE A 368 0.53 -3.21 -9.60
N LEU A 369 1.23 -3.80 -10.57
CA LEU A 369 0.71 -4.90 -11.36
C LEU A 369 0.37 -6.11 -10.47
N PHE A 370 1.30 -6.52 -9.62
CA PHE A 370 1.12 -7.73 -8.81
C PHE A 370 0.17 -7.53 -7.64
N ASP A 371 0.13 -6.35 -7.03
CA ASP A 371 -0.85 -6.06 -6.00
C ASP A 371 -2.27 -6.06 -6.57
N ARG A 372 -2.48 -5.40 -7.70
CA ARG A 372 -3.77 -5.43 -8.40
C ARG A 372 -4.18 -6.84 -8.84
N LEU A 373 -3.21 -7.66 -9.27
CA LEU A 373 -3.52 -9.00 -9.77
C LEU A 373 -3.60 -10.07 -8.67
N PHE A 374 -2.82 -9.98 -7.60
CA PHE A 374 -2.69 -11.11 -6.68
C PHE A 374 -3.08 -10.80 -5.24
N ARG A 375 -2.85 -9.56 -4.74
CA ARG A 375 -3.13 -9.24 -3.34
C ARG A 375 -4.52 -8.64 -3.15
N PHE A 376 -4.84 -7.55 -3.80
CA PHE A 376 -6.11 -6.84 -3.58
C PHE A 376 -7.37 -7.68 -3.79
N PRO A 377 -7.48 -8.55 -4.81
CA PRO A 377 -8.68 -9.36 -4.99
C PRO A 377 -8.93 -10.41 -3.90
N ILE A 378 -7.90 -10.81 -3.15
CA ILE A 378 -7.97 -11.88 -2.16
C ILE A 378 -7.71 -11.43 -0.71
N THR A 379 -7.43 -10.14 -0.49
CA THR A 379 -7.26 -9.57 0.85
C THR A 379 -8.46 -8.69 1.22
N GLY A 380 -8.70 -8.52 2.52
CA GLY A 380 -9.82 -7.74 3.02
C GLY A 380 -11.18 -8.45 2.95
N ASN A 381 -12.25 -7.67 3.08
CA ASN A 381 -13.60 -8.19 2.97
C ASN A 381 -13.92 -8.53 1.51
N ARG A 382 -14.54 -9.70 1.28
CA ARG A 382 -15.00 -10.08 -0.06
C ARG A 382 -16.08 -9.13 -0.59
N VAL A 383 -17.00 -8.75 0.27
CA VAL A 383 -18.15 -7.91 -0.06
C VAL A 383 -17.70 -6.46 -0.24
N ARG A 384 -18.05 -5.88 -1.38
CA ARG A 384 -17.69 -4.51 -1.77
C ARG A 384 -16.19 -4.22 -1.71
N ASN A 385 -15.39 -5.22 -2.07
CA ASN A 385 -13.96 -5.05 -2.24
C ASN A 385 -13.68 -4.25 -3.52
N TYR A 386 -13.59 -2.93 -3.38
CA TYR A 386 -13.36 -2.04 -4.52
C TYR A 386 -11.95 -2.21 -5.11
N ASP A 387 -10.94 -2.47 -4.31
CA ASP A 387 -9.59 -2.78 -4.78
C ASP A 387 -9.56 -4.10 -5.54
N GLY A 388 -10.28 -5.10 -5.06
CA GLY A 388 -10.45 -6.37 -5.75
C GLY A 388 -11.15 -6.24 -7.10
N LEU A 389 -12.13 -5.35 -7.23
CA LEU A 389 -12.76 -5.06 -8.52
C LEU A 389 -11.75 -4.39 -9.46
N GLY A 390 -10.95 -3.44 -8.97
CA GLY A 390 -9.85 -2.85 -9.75
C GLY A 390 -8.89 -3.91 -10.28
N GLY A 391 -8.53 -4.89 -9.45
CA GLY A 391 -7.71 -6.03 -9.86
C GLY A 391 -8.35 -6.90 -10.93
N GLN A 392 -9.66 -7.20 -10.82
CA GLN A 392 -10.39 -7.94 -11.86
C GLN A 392 -10.42 -7.19 -13.20
N ILE A 393 -10.55 -5.85 -13.18
CA ILE A 393 -10.50 -5.00 -14.37
C ILE A 393 -9.14 -5.12 -15.06
N VAL A 394 -8.04 -5.00 -14.31
CA VAL A 394 -6.67 -5.14 -14.83
C VAL A 394 -6.46 -6.53 -15.44
N PHE A 395 -6.84 -7.59 -14.71
CA PHE A 395 -6.73 -8.98 -15.19
C PHE A 395 -7.49 -9.18 -16.52
N ALA A 396 -8.75 -8.76 -16.57
CA ALA A 396 -9.59 -8.93 -17.74
C ALA A 396 -9.06 -8.15 -18.95
N HIS A 397 -8.57 -6.93 -18.73
CA HIS A 397 -7.99 -6.10 -19.78
C HIS A 397 -6.72 -6.73 -20.35
N LEU A 398 -5.76 -7.09 -19.50
CA LEU A 398 -4.52 -7.74 -19.93
C LEU A 398 -4.77 -9.07 -20.65
N HIS A 399 -5.72 -9.88 -20.16
CA HIS A 399 -6.11 -11.12 -20.81
C HIS A 399 -6.72 -10.88 -22.21
N LYS A 400 -7.62 -9.90 -22.32
CA LYS A 400 -8.24 -9.50 -23.60
C LYS A 400 -7.20 -8.99 -24.62
N LYS A 401 -6.15 -8.32 -24.14
CA LYS A 401 -5.04 -7.84 -24.98
C LYS A 401 -3.99 -8.91 -25.30
N GLY A 402 -4.12 -10.10 -24.73
CA GLY A 402 -3.12 -11.16 -24.90
C GLY A 402 -1.78 -10.83 -24.25
N ALA A 403 -1.79 -9.98 -23.23
CA ALA A 403 -0.63 -9.66 -22.39
C ALA A 403 -0.51 -10.58 -21.18
N LEU A 404 -1.60 -11.30 -20.84
CA LEU A 404 -1.68 -12.25 -19.73
C LEU A 404 -2.45 -13.49 -20.19
N HIS A 405 -1.93 -14.69 -19.86
CA HIS A 405 -2.58 -15.95 -20.18
C HIS A 405 -2.62 -16.87 -18.97
N TRP A 406 -3.78 -17.46 -18.71
CA TRP A 406 -3.97 -18.50 -17.70
C TRP A 406 -4.40 -19.81 -18.38
N ARG A 407 -3.48 -20.78 -18.45
CA ARG A 407 -3.69 -22.08 -19.10
C ARG A 407 -3.04 -23.18 -18.27
N ASP A 408 -3.75 -24.30 -18.08
CA ASP A 408 -3.26 -25.48 -17.37
C ASP A 408 -2.69 -25.13 -15.97
N ASN A 409 -3.39 -24.26 -15.23
CA ASN A 409 -2.99 -23.72 -13.93
C ASN A 409 -1.68 -22.90 -13.92
N ARG A 410 -1.18 -22.54 -15.09
CA ARG A 410 -0.02 -21.66 -15.23
C ARG A 410 -0.46 -20.28 -15.65
N LEU A 411 0.08 -19.27 -14.99
CA LEU A 411 -0.06 -17.87 -15.40
C LEU A 411 1.22 -17.44 -16.10
N THR A 412 1.07 -16.79 -17.24
CA THR A 412 2.20 -16.26 -18.00
C THR A 412 1.89 -14.87 -18.51
N PHE A 413 2.92 -14.03 -18.62
CA PHE A 413 2.84 -12.70 -19.18
C PHE A 413 3.63 -12.61 -20.49
N GLU A 414 3.08 -11.92 -21.46
CA GLU A 414 3.80 -11.39 -22.61
C GLU A 414 4.33 -9.99 -22.21
N TRP A 415 5.46 -9.97 -21.53
CA TRP A 415 5.99 -8.76 -20.89
C TRP A 415 6.10 -7.55 -21.80
N GLU A 416 6.42 -7.79 -23.08
CA GLU A 416 6.50 -6.75 -24.10
C GLU A 416 5.17 -6.02 -24.35
N LYS A 417 4.04 -6.67 -24.05
CA LYS A 417 2.70 -6.11 -24.21
C LYS A 417 2.13 -5.49 -22.95
N VAL A 418 2.71 -5.78 -21.79
CA VAL A 418 2.13 -5.39 -20.49
C VAL A 418 2.06 -3.88 -20.35
N ILE A 419 3.17 -3.18 -20.62
CA ILE A 419 3.24 -1.72 -20.44
C ILE A 419 2.20 -1.03 -21.34
N ASP A 420 2.18 -1.35 -22.63
CA ASP A 420 1.26 -0.73 -23.59
C ASP A 420 -0.20 -1.02 -23.21
N SER A 421 -0.50 -2.25 -22.76
CA SER A 421 -1.84 -2.64 -22.34
C SER A 421 -2.29 -1.88 -21.09
N VAL A 422 -1.43 -1.69 -20.10
CA VAL A 422 -1.75 -0.92 -18.88
C VAL A 422 -1.94 0.56 -19.22
N VAL A 423 -1.08 1.12 -20.07
CA VAL A 423 -1.21 2.52 -20.54
C VAL A 423 -2.52 2.70 -21.31
N GLU A 424 -2.90 1.74 -22.15
CA GLU A 424 -4.19 1.79 -22.86
C GLU A 424 -5.38 1.79 -21.88
N LEU A 425 -5.35 0.92 -20.86
CA LEU A 425 -6.37 0.91 -19.80
C LEU A 425 -6.42 2.26 -19.08
N SER A 426 -5.27 2.82 -18.74
CA SER A 426 -5.17 4.14 -18.14
C SER A 426 -5.84 5.22 -18.99
N ASN A 427 -5.55 5.24 -20.29
CA ASN A 427 -6.15 6.20 -21.21
C ASN A 427 -7.67 6.04 -21.33
N GLN A 428 -8.18 4.81 -21.28
CA GLN A 428 -9.62 4.53 -21.30
C GLN A 428 -10.32 5.03 -20.01
N VAL A 429 -9.70 4.81 -18.85
CA VAL A 429 -10.22 5.31 -17.57
C VAL A 429 -10.17 6.84 -17.52
N ASP A 430 -9.08 7.45 -17.94
CA ASP A 430 -8.97 8.91 -18.01
C ASP A 430 -10.01 9.52 -18.95
N ALA A 431 -10.23 8.93 -20.12
CA ALA A 431 -11.26 9.37 -21.07
C ALA A 431 -12.66 9.32 -20.43
N LEU A 432 -12.98 8.23 -19.72
CA LEU A 432 -14.24 8.09 -19.00
C LEU A 432 -14.46 9.22 -17.98
N TYR A 433 -13.42 9.60 -17.26
CA TYR A 433 -13.45 10.67 -16.26
C TYR A 433 -13.53 12.05 -16.92
N HIS A 434 -12.76 12.33 -17.96
CA HIS A 434 -12.80 13.59 -18.70
C HIS A 434 -14.17 13.85 -19.33
N GLU A 435 -14.76 12.85 -19.95
CA GLU A 435 -16.11 12.94 -20.49
C GLU A 435 -17.18 13.13 -19.40
N GLY A 436 -16.91 12.67 -18.18
CA GLY A 436 -17.75 12.83 -17.01
C GLY A 436 -18.02 14.27 -16.61
N ILE A 437 -17.13 15.22 -16.99
CA ILE A 437 -17.28 16.67 -16.71
C ILE A 437 -18.62 17.19 -17.27
N ASN A 438 -19.04 16.71 -18.43
CA ASN A 438 -20.25 17.13 -19.09
C ASN A 438 -21.48 16.25 -18.79
N ARG A 439 -21.32 15.24 -17.92
CA ARG A 439 -22.39 14.31 -17.56
C ARG A 439 -23.01 14.69 -16.21
N SER A 440 -24.31 14.40 -16.05
CA SER A 440 -24.89 14.37 -14.70
C SER A 440 -24.23 13.24 -13.87
N ARG A 441 -24.30 13.33 -12.54
CA ARG A 441 -23.72 12.33 -11.65
C ARG A 441 -24.24 10.92 -11.96
N LEU A 442 -25.56 10.78 -12.16
CA LEU A 442 -26.15 9.49 -12.52
C LEU A 442 -25.67 9.00 -13.88
N ALA A 443 -25.59 9.88 -14.88
CA ALA A 443 -25.09 9.51 -16.20
C ALA A 443 -23.62 9.07 -16.15
N GLN A 444 -22.82 9.69 -15.30
CA GLN A 444 -21.44 9.26 -15.09
C GLN A 444 -21.37 7.89 -14.39
N TRP A 445 -22.22 7.63 -13.40
CA TRP A 445 -22.28 6.31 -12.75
C TRP A 445 -22.68 5.21 -13.72
N ILE A 446 -23.65 5.48 -14.60
CA ILE A 446 -24.08 4.54 -15.66
C ILE A 446 -22.93 4.27 -16.63
N ALA A 447 -22.29 5.31 -17.17
CA ALA A 447 -21.17 5.14 -18.09
C ALA A 447 -20.00 4.37 -17.44
N SER A 448 -19.73 4.63 -16.16
CA SER A 448 -18.72 3.90 -15.40
C SER A 448 -19.11 2.43 -15.17
N TYR A 449 -20.40 2.16 -14.92
CA TYR A 449 -20.92 0.80 -14.81
C TYR A 449 -20.78 0.03 -16.13
N GLU A 450 -21.14 0.65 -17.25
CA GLU A 450 -21.01 0.07 -18.59
C GLU A 450 -19.54 -0.23 -18.92
N PHE A 451 -18.62 0.67 -18.56
CA PHE A 451 -17.19 0.43 -18.71
C PHE A 451 -16.73 -0.82 -17.93
N VAL A 452 -17.12 -0.92 -16.66
CA VAL A 452 -16.76 -2.06 -15.81
C VAL A 452 -17.36 -3.36 -16.33
N THR A 453 -18.65 -3.37 -16.71
CA THR A 453 -19.34 -4.57 -17.22
C THR A 453 -18.80 -5.05 -18.56
N GLY A 454 -18.15 -4.18 -19.32
CA GLY A 454 -17.40 -4.55 -20.53
C GLY A 454 -16.17 -5.44 -20.27
N LEU A 455 -15.72 -5.51 -19.01
CA LEU A 455 -14.56 -6.28 -18.57
C LEU A 455 -14.91 -7.32 -17.50
N VAL A 456 -15.72 -6.95 -16.51
CA VAL A 456 -16.09 -7.80 -15.36
C VAL A 456 -17.60 -8.01 -15.35
N PRO A 457 -18.09 -9.25 -15.52
CA PRO A 457 -19.53 -9.53 -15.51
C PRO A 457 -20.17 -9.19 -14.16
N PRO A 458 -21.32 -8.49 -14.15
CA PRO A 458 -22.05 -8.20 -12.92
C PRO A 458 -22.80 -9.44 -12.41
N HIS A 459 -23.26 -9.37 -11.15
CA HIS A 459 -24.10 -10.41 -10.58
C HIS A 459 -25.42 -10.55 -11.39
N PRO A 460 -25.89 -11.77 -11.68
CA PRO A 460 -27.10 -11.99 -12.49
C PRO A 460 -28.38 -11.34 -11.93
N ALA A 461 -28.45 -11.12 -10.62
CA ALA A 461 -29.58 -10.45 -9.97
C ALA A 461 -29.45 -8.92 -9.93
N SER A 462 -28.37 -8.33 -10.46
CA SER A 462 -28.14 -6.89 -10.44
C SER A 462 -29.28 -6.12 -11.09
N ASN A 463 -29.79 -5.10 -10.39
CA ASN A 463 -30.75 -4.17 -10.97
C ASN A 463 -30.11 -3.23 -12.00
N TRP A 464 -28.85 -2.90 -11.80
CA TRP A 464 -28.07 -2.07 -12.71
C TRP A 464 -27.82 -2.76 -14.06
N ALA A 465 -27.59 -4.08 -14.03
CA ALA A 465 -27.39 -4.88 -15.23
C ALA A 465 -28.67 -5.02 -16.10
N LYS A 466 -29.85 -4.80 -15.52
CA LYS A 466 -31.12 -4.82 -16.26
C LYS A 466 -31.36 -3.56 -17.09
N GLY A 467 -30.48 -2.59 -17.01
CA GLY A 467 -30.51 -1.34 -17.74
C GLY A 467 -31.10 -0.16 -16.99
N THR A 468 -30.91 1.02 -17.57
CA THR A 468 -31.28 2.31 -16.97
C THR A 468 -32.75 2.47 -16.66
N ASP A 469 -33.62 1.75 -17.37
CA ASP A 469 -35.08 1.77 -17.16
C ASP A 469 -35.51 1.19 -15.81
N GLN A 470 -34.64 0.40 -15.18
CA GLN A 470 -34.85 -0.16 -13.85
C GLN A 470 -34.34 0.75 -12.73
N LEU A 471 -33.64 1.83 -13.07
CA LEU A 471 -33.14 2.80 -12.10
C LEU A 471 -34.19 3.92 -11.91
N PRO A 472 -34.38 4.44 -10.68
CA PRO A 472 -35.27 5.55 -10.43
C PRO A 472 -34.90 6.76 -11.31
N SER A 473 -35.81 7.20 -12.16
CA SER A 473 -35.64 8.39 -13.03
C SER A 473 -35.79 9.70 -12.25
N ALA A 474 -36.41 9.63 -11.08
CA ALA A 474 -36.58 10.74 -10.16
C ALA A 474 -36.40 10.25 -8.72
N GLY A 475 -35.78 11.07 -7.86
CA GLY A 475 -35.55 10.73 -6.45
C GLY A 475 -34.14 11.10 -5.99
N ALA A 476 -33.82 10.77 -4.75
CA ALA A 476 -32.48 11.02 -4.21
C ALA A 476 -31.48 10.01 -4.77
N LEU A 477 -30.31 10.47 -5.18
CA LEU A 477 -29.21 9.61 -5.68
C LEU A 477 -28.86 8.46 -4.71
N LYS A 478 -29.09 8.65 -3.39
CA LYS A 478 -28.91 7.60 -2.39
C LYS A 478 -29.79 6.36 -2.68
N ASP A 479 -30.98 6.54 -3.25
CA ASP A 479 -31.91 5.45 -3.53
C ASP A 479 -31.38 4.59 -4.70
N VAL A 480 -30.72 5.23 -5.68
CA VAL A 480 -30.04 4.54 -6.78
C VAL A 480 -28.86 3.71 -6.25
N VAL A 481 -28.06 4.28 -5.33
CA VAL A 481 -26.95 3.55 -4.69
C VAL A 481 -27.45 2.37 -3.85
N ASN A 482 -28.61 2.48 -3.22
CA ASN A 482 -29.19 1.39 -2.44
C ASN A 482 -29.63 0.17 -3.29
N LEU A 483 -29.75 0.33 -4.61
CA LEU A 483 -30.03 -0.77 -5.55
C LEU A 483 -28.80 -1.61 -5.91
N VAL A 484 -27.61 -1.19 -5.48
CA VAL A 484 -26.35 -1.93 -5.68
C VAL A 484 -26.33 -3.12 -4.73
N LEU A 485 -26.07 -4.30 -5.26
CA LEU A 485 -25.88 -5.51 -4.47
C LEU A 485 -24.55 -5.45 -3.72
N ASP A 486 -24.48 -6.13 -2.60
CA ASP A 486 -23.21 -6.29 -1.86
C ASP A 486 -22.15 -7.01 -2.70
N ASP A 487 -22.56 -8.00 -3.47
CA ASP A 487 -21.71 -8.76 -4.41
C ASP A 487 -22.09 -8.39 -5.87
N GLU A 488 -22.15 -7.11 -6.18
CA GLU A 488 -22.53 -6.60 -7.52
C GLU A 488 -21.60 -7.11 -8.62
N PHE A 489 -20.30 -7.21 -8.33
CA PHE A 489 -19.27 -7.77 -9.20
C PHE A 489 -18.56 -8.91 -8.47
N PRO A 490 -19.10 -10.14 -8.53
CA PRO A 490 -18.50 -11.27 -7.84
C PRO A 490 -17.12 -11.62 -8.41
N LEU A 491 -16.30 -12.22 -7.58
CA LEU A 491 -15.00 -12.74 -8.01
C LEU A 491 -15.21 -13.78 -9.13
N ASN A 492 -14.41 -13.69 -10.17
CA ASN A 492 -14.38 -14.73 -11.21
C ASN A 492 -13.74 -16.03 -10.67
N VAL A 493 -13.84 -17.11 -11.45
CA VAL A 493 -13.37 -18.44 -11.02
C VAL A 493 -11.86 -18.50 -10.72
N PHE A 494 -11.06 -17.66 -11.38
CA PHE A 494 -9.63 -17.55 -11.10
C PHE A 494 -9.41 -17.01 -9.68
N TYR A 495 -10.04 -15.90 -9.34
CA TYR A 495 -9.90 -15.26 -8.02
C TYR A 495 -10.56 -16.04 -6.89
N GLU A 496 -11.70 -16.69 -7.14
CA GLU A 496 -12.29 -17.62 -6.17
C GLU A 496 -11.33 -18.76 -5.85
N THR A 497 -10.63 -19.27 -6.86
CA THR A 497 -9.64 -20.33 -6.67
C THR A 497 -8.40 -19.82 -5.94
N LEU A 498 -7.90 -18.65 -6.32
CA LEU A 498 -6.73 -18.01 -5.70
C LEU A 498 -7.01 -17.72 -4.22
N ASN A 499 -8.15 -17.10 -3.92
CA ASN A 499 -8.57 -16.79 -2.55
C ASN A 499 -8.65 -18.08 -1.68
N ARG A 500 -9.28 -19.12 -2.20
CA ARG A 500 -9.39 -20.40 -1.48
C ARG A 500 -8.02 -21.05 -1.21
N LYS A 501 -7.08 -20.94 -2.16
CA LYS A 501 -5.76 -21.58 -2.07
C LYS A 501 -4.77 -20.80 -1.22
N LEU A 502 -4.87 -19.48 -1.21
CA LEU A 502 -3.98 -18.59 -0.47
C LEU A 502 -4.61 -18.01 0.81
N GLY A 503 -5.83 -18.40 1.16
CA GLY A 503 -6.54 -17.84 2.32
C GLY A 503 -5.75 -17.95 3.63
N ASP A 504 -5.15 -19.12 3.92
CA ASP A 504 -4.34 -19.31 5.12
C ASP A 504 -3.06 -18.45 5.08
N LEU A 505 -2.45 -18.30 3.90
CA LEU A 505 -1.28 -17.44 3.71
C LEU A 505 -1.64 -15.97 3.96
N VAL A 506 -2.78 -15.51 3.43
CA VAL A 506 -3.28 -14.14 3.65
C VAL A 506 -3.55 -13.91 5.14
N LEU A 507 -4.17 -14.88 5.83
CA LEU A 507 -4.38 -14.78 7.27
C LEU A 507 -3.05 -14.70 8.05
N ALA A 508 -2.02 -15.40 7.60
CA ALA A 508 -0.69 -15.38 8.21
C ALA A 508 0.07 -14.05 7.97
N THR A 509 -0.47 -13.12 7.16
CA THR A 509 0.12 -11.78 6.97
C THR A 509 -0.41 -10.72 7.93
N LYS A 510 -1.34 -11.07 8.84
CA LYS A 510 -1.80 -10.14 9.86
C LYS A 510 -0.63 -9.69 10.74
N GLY A 511 -0.53 -8.39 10.97
CA GLY A 511 0.54 -7.81 11.79
C GLY A 511 1.97 -7.96 11.25
N ILE A 512 2.16 -8.49 10.04
CA ILE A 512 3.49 -8.67 9.44
C ILE A 512 4.17 -7.31 9.21
N THR A 513 5.47 -7.22 9.46
CA THR A 513 6.27 -6.00 9.26
C THR A 513 7.61 -6.27 8.57
N ALA A 514 7.94 -7.53 8.27
CA ALA A 514 9.18 -7.93 7.57
C ALA A 514 9.04 -9.32 6.94
#